data_1a0eefff18dc4d8e2ce09239568d5f85
#
_entry.id   1a0eefff18dc4d8e2ce09239568d5f85
#
_cell.length_a   1.000
_cell.length_b   1.000
_cell.length_c   1.000
_cell.angle_alpha   90.00
_cell.angle_beta   90.00
_cell.angle_gamma   90.00
#
_symmetry.space_group_name_H-M   'P 1'
#
loop_
_entity.id
_entity.type
_entity.pdbx_description
1 polymer ?
#
loop_
_entity_poly.entity_id
_entity_poly.type
_entity_poly.pdbx_seq_one_letter_code
_entity_poly.pdbx_strand_id
1 'polypeptide(L)'
;EPDARKIKVFVREVRGLDPQSEEKPLLLYLQGGPGFRAPLPAKKEGWLKRALSEFRVLMYDTRGNGLSTPVSHQTLAAEGDAAQQADYLKHFRADNIVRDAEAIRAHMSPGEPWSTIGQSYGGWCTTTYLSLYPEGLKECFIFGGVPGLDQTAREIYEGTFPFMEERNRQYFDKFPMDKQ
;
A
#
# COMPACT_ATOMS: atom_id res chain seq x y z
N GLU A 1 5.86 -14.21 -19.22
CA GLU A 1 6.55 -14.37 -20.50
C GLU A 1 8.06 -14.27 -20.28
N PRO A 2 8.90 -15.20 -20.81
CA PRO A 2 10.35 -15.22 -20.57
C PRO A 2 11.08 -13.95 -21.01
N ASP A 3 10.57 -13.29 -22.05
CA ASP A 3 11.15 -12.08 -22.67
C ASP A 3 10.52 -10.77 -22.17
N ALA A 4 9.60 -10.84 -21.21
CA ALA A 4 8.98 -9.66 -20.64
C ALA A 4 10.02 -8.84 -19.82
N ARG A 5 9.88 -7.52 -19.87
CA ARG A 5 10.70 -6.60 -19.07
C ARG A 5 10.61 -6.97 -17.58
N LYS A 6 11.75 -7.24 -16.98
CA LYS A 6 11.86 -7.56 -15.55
C LYS A 6 12.04 -6.29 -14.73
N ILE A 7 11.43 -6.26 -13.57
CA ILE A 7 11.61 -5.22 -12.55
C ILE A 7 12.20 -5.83 -11.29
N LYS A 8 12.89 -5.02 -10.51
CA LYS A 8 13.34 -5.40 -9.16
C LYS A 8 12.29 -4.92 -8.16
N VAL A 9 11.99 -5.77 -7.19
CA VAL A 9 11.10 -5.43 -6.07
C VAL A 9 11.88 -5.59 -4.78
N PHE A 10 11.86 -4.56 -3.95
CA PHE A 10 12.58 -4.52 -2.68
C PHE A 10 11.65 -4.80 -1.51
N VAL A 11 12.08 -5.70 -0.63
CA VAL A 11 11.42 -6.00 0.64
C VAL A 11 12.44 -5.95 1.76
N ARG A 12 12.07 -5.34 2.88
CA ARG A 12 12.84 -5.32 4.11
C ARG A 12 12.09 -6.09 5.17
N GLU A 13 12.71 -7.10 5.74
CA GLU A 13 12.19 -7.77 6.92
C GLU A 13 12.66 -7.04 8.18
N VAL A 14 11.72 -6.77 9.08
CA VAL A 14 11.95 -6.21 10.42
C VAL A 14 11.53 -7.23 11.45
N ARG A 15 12.45 -7.56 12.36
CA ARG A 15 12.23 -8.57 13.41
C ARG A 15 12.27 -7.95 14.80
N GLY A 16 11.63 -8.60 15.75
CA GLY A 16 11.84 -8.38 17.17
C GLY A 16 13.29 -8.67 17.59
N LEU A 17 13.62 -8.35 18.84
CA LEU A 17 14.94 -8.68 19.41
C LEU A 17 14.88 -9.99 20.23
N ASP A 18 13.71 -10.57 20.37
CA ASP A 18 13.53 -11.82 21.10
C ASP A 18 14.03 -13.03 20.28
N PRO A 19 14.52 -14.09 20.96
CA PRO A 19 15.09 -15.26 20.27
C PRO A 19 14.10 -15.96 19.34
N GLN A 20 12.78 -15.93 19.65
CA GLN A 20 11.73 -16.56 18.86
C GLN A 20 11.28 -15.70 17.69
N SER A 21 11.87 -14.53 17.50
CA SER A 21 11.43 -13.58 16.43
C SER A 21 11.53 -14.17 15.02
N GLU A 22 12.41 -15.15 14.80
CA GLU A 22 12.56 -15.83 13.49
C GLU A 22 11.43 -16.82 13.17
N GLU A 23 10.76 -17.35 14.17
CA GLU A 23 9.68 -18.33 14.03
C GLU A 23 8.30 -17.69 13.88
N LYS A 24 8.21 -16.37 14.13
CA LYS A 24 6.94 -15.65 14.05
C LYS A 24 6.39 -15.60 12.62
N PRO A 25 5.06 -15.59 12.44
CA PRO A 25 4.45 -15.45 11.13
C PRO A 25 4.78 -14.11 10.49
N LEU A 26 4.65 -14.04 9.17
CA LEU A 26 4.92 -12.84 8.40
C LEU A 26 3.70 -11.92 8.32
N LEU A 27 3.94 -10.63 8.50
CA LEU A 27 2.98 -9.55 8.31
C LEU A 27 3.49 -8.60 7.22
N LEU A 28 2.82 -8.58 6.08
CA LEU A 28 3.14 -7.67 4.99
C LEU A 28 2.54 -6.29 5.24
N TYR A 29 3.38 -5.26 5.28
CA TYR A 29 2.95 -3.87 5.34
C TYR A 29 2.83 -3.27 3.94
N LEU A 30 1.62 -2.82 3.61
CA LEU A 30 1.28 -2.14 2.36
C LEU A 30 1.10 -0.65 2.62
N GLN A 31 2.04 0.14 2.10
CA GLN A 31 2.07 1.59 2.29
C GLN A 31 0.94 2.30 1.53
N GLY A 32 0.49 3.41 2.11
CA GLY A 32 -0.43 4.33 1.48
C GLY A 32 0.20 5.22 0.41
N GLY A 33 -0.52 6.16 -0.04
CA GLY A 33 -0.18 7.07 -1.13
C GLY A 33 -1.27 7.00 -2.20
N PRO A 34 -1.01 6.46 -3.40
CA PRO A 34 0.20 5.77 -3.92
C PRO A 34 1.43 6.65 -4.08
N GLY A 35 2.58 6.04 -4.31
CA GLY A 35 3.81 6.76 -4.70
C GLY A 35 4.85 6.90 -3.59
N PHE A 36 4.63 6.31 -2.42
CA PHE A 36 5.58 6.35 -1.32
C PHE A 36 6.23 4.99 -1.07
N ARG A 37 7.54 5.04 -0.74
CA ARG A 37 8.23 3.86 -0.22
C ARG A 37 7.66 3.43 1.13
N ALA A 38 7.84 2.18 1.51
CA ALA A 38 7.58 1.74 2.87
C ALA A 38 8.43 2.54 3.88
N PRO A 39 7.89 2.86 5.07
CA PRO A 39 8.62 3.64 6.05
C PRO A 39 9.90 2.91 6.49
N LEU A 40 10.97 3.69 6.73
CA LEU A 40 12.16 3.17 7.37
C LEU A 40 11.88 3.04 8.86
N PRO A 41 12.01 1.84 9.47
CA PRO A 41 11.77 1.65 10.89
C PRO A 41 12.94 2.18 11.72
N ALA A 42 13.09 3.51 11.76
CA ALA A 42 14.14 4.16 12.56
C ALA A 42 13.98 3.87 14.08
N LYS A 43 12.72 3.69 14.50
CA LYS A 43 12.36 3.30 15.87
C LYS A 43 11.28 2.24 15.85
N LYS A 44 11.39 1.26 16.75
CA LYS A 44 10.38 0.22 16.94
C LYS A 44 9.35 0.70 17.98
N GLU A 45 8.51 1.65 17.56
CA GLU A 45 7.49 2.30 18.42
C GLU A 45 6.09 2.15 17.82
N GLY A 46 5.07 2.51 18.56
CA GLY A 46 3.67 2.50 18.14
C GLY A 46 3.20 1.14 17.62
N TRP A 47 2.52 1.13 16.49
CA TRP A 47 1.98 -0.08 15.88
C TRP A 47 3.07 -1.12 15.56
N LEU A 48 4.24 -0.67 15.10
CA LEU A 48 5.34 -1.57 14.75
C LEU A 48 5.86 -2.34 15.96
N LYS A 49 5.97 -1.67 17.12
CA LYS A 49 6.34 -2.34 18.38
C LYS A 49 5.34 -3.45 18.72
N ARG A 50 4.05 -3.15 18.59
CA ARG A 50 2.98 -4.13 18.83
C ARG A 50 3.03 -5.27 17.81
N ALA A 51 3.18 -4.97 16.53
CA ALA A 51 3.27 -5.98 15.48
C ALA A 51 4.48 -6.91 15.70
N LEU A 52 5.65 -6.39 16.07
CA LEU A 52 6.87 -7.17 16.30
C LEU A 52 6.78 -8.11 17.50
N SER A 53 5.81 -7.95 18.41
CA SER A 53 5.56 -8.92 19.47
C SER A 53 4.96 -10.23 18.95
N GLU A 54 4.31 -10.21 17.79
CA GLU A 54 3.58 -11.36 17.23
C GLU A 54 4.04 -11.76 15.82
N PHE A 55 4.67 -10.84 15.08
CA PHE A 55 5.01 -11.01 13.67
C PHE A 55 6.46 -10.64 13.37
N ARG A 56 6.96 -11.16 12.24
CA ARG A 56 8.02 -10.55 11.45
C ARG A 56 7.36 -9.64 10.43
N VAL A 57 7.78 -8.38 10.34
CA VAL A 57 7.12 -7.39 9.49
C VAL A 57 7.91 -7.19 8.20
N LEU A 58 7.26 -7.42 7.07
CA LEU A 58 7.81 -7.14 5.75
C LEU A 58 7.41 -5.73 5.29
N MET A 59 8.39 -4.86 5.18
CA MET A 59 8.26 -3.53 4.61
C MET A 59 8.51 -3.61 3.12
N TYR A 60 7.46 -3.52 2.31
CA TYR A 60 7.47 -3.72 0.88
C TYR A 60 7.48 -2.37 0.15
N ASP A 61 8.55 -2.09 -0.58
CA ASP A 61 8.58 -1.00 -1.54
C ASP A 61 7.87 -1.46 -2.82
N THR A 62 6.65 -1.00 -3.02
CA THR A 62 5.86 -1.39 -4.19
C THR A 62 6.57 -0.99 -5.48
N ARG A 63 6.27 -1.69 -6.59
CA ARG A 63 6.81 -1.33 -7.91
C ARG A 63 6.68 0.17 -8.17
N GLY A 64 7.69 0.77 -8.72
CA GLY A 64 7.77 2.22 -8.97
C GLY A 64 8.32 3.06 -7.83
N ASN A 65 8.47 2.49 -6.61
CA ASN A 65 8.79 3.24 -5.40
C ASN A 65 10.05 2.76 -4.68
N GLY A 66 10.64 3.64 -3.90
CA GLY A 66 11.71 3.33 -2.96
C GLY A 66 12.94 2.70 -3.61
N LEU A 67 13.34 1.52 -3.12
CA LEU A 67 14.46 0.75 -3.65
C LEU A 67 14.03 -0.29 -4.70
N SER A 68 12.73 -0.39 -5.00
CA SER A 68 12.23 -1.11 -6.17
C SER A 68 12.57 -0.36 -7.46
N THR A 69 12.43 -1.03 -8.62
CA THR A 69 12.65 -0.34 -9.91
C THR A 69 11.78 0.92 -9.95
N PRO A 70 12.38 2.11 -10.00
CA PRO A 70 11.67 3.37 -9.77
C PRO A 70 10.89 3.82 -11.01
N VAL A 71 9.78 4.53 -10.77
CA VAL A 71 9.15 5.39 -11.76
C VAL A 71 9.35 6.84 -11.34
N SER A 72 10.00 7.61 -12.18
CA SER A 72 10.23 9.04 -12.03
C SER A 72 9.84 9.75 -13.31
N HIS A 73 9.80 11.08 -13.29
CA HIS A 73 9.58 11.86 -14.50
C HIS A 73 10.59 11.49 -15.60
N GLN A 74 11.86 11.31 -15.25
CA GLN A 74 12.93 10.97 -16.19
C GLN A 74 12.77 9.56 -16.76
N THR A 75 12.50 8.56 -15.90
CA THR A 75 12.32 7.17 -16.37
C THR A 75 11.05 7.02 -17.20
N LEU A 76 9.99 7.75 -16.84
CA LEU A 76 8.74 7.74 -17.60
C LEU A 76 8.90 8.41 -18.97
N ALA A 77 9.62 9.53 -19.05
CA ALA A 77 9.91 10.21 -20.31
C ALA A 77 10.69 9.30 -21.30
N ALA A 78 11.50 8.38 -20.79
CA ALA A 78 12.23 7.42 -21.60
C ALA A 78 11.35 6.30 -22.22
N GLU A 79 10.11 6.14 -21.74
CA GLU A 79 9.15 5.17 -22.30
C GLU A 79 8.58 5.60 -23.65
N GLY A 80 8.75 6.88 -24.04
CA GLY A 80 8.31 7.42 -25.32
C GLY A 80 7.22 8.49 -25.21
N ASP A 81 6.22 8.46 -26.12
CA ASP A 81 5.14 9.45 -26.14
C ASP A 81 4.12 9.25 -25.00
N ALA A 82 3.15 10.15 -24.90
CA ALA A 82 2.15 10.13 -23.83
C ALA A 82 1.32 8.83 -23.79
N ALA A 83 1.05 8.22 -24.94
CA ALA A 83 0.30 6.97 -25.03
C ALA A 83 1.14 5.80 -24.50
N GLN A 84 2.41 5.73 -24.87
CA GLN A 84 3.37 4.73 -24.40
C GLN A 84 3.62 4.87 -22.89
N GLN A 85 3.75 6.10 -22.39
CA GLN A 85 3.86 6.38 -20.94
C GLN A 85 2.61 5.93 -20.19
N ALA A 86 1.43 6.24 -20.70
CA ALA A 86 0.16 5.81 -20.09
C ALA A 86 0.02 4.29 -20.08
N ASP A 87 0.44 3.62 -21.14
CA ASP A 87 0.41 2.15 -21.22
C ASP A 87 1.38 1.52 -20.19
N TYR A 88 2.58 2.07 -20.08
CA TYR A 88 3.55 1.63 -19.05
C TYR A 88 2.99 1.81 -17.63
N LEU A 89 2.33 2.93 -17.34
CA LEU A 89 1.76 3.22 -16.00
C LEU A 89 0.63 2.26 -15.60
N LYS A 90 -0.06 1.62 -16.54
CA LYS A 90 -1.06 0.59 -16.23
C LYS A 90 -0.49 -0.57 -15.42
N HIS A 91 0.82 -0.82 -15.55
CA HIS A 91 1.50 -1.88 -14.82
C HIS A 91 1.75 -1.55 -13.34
N PHE A 92 1.48 -0.31 -12.88
CA PHE A 92 1.75 0.14 -11.50
C PHE A 92 0.47 0.26 -10.64
N ARG A 93 -0.60 -0.38 -11.07
CA ARG A 93 -1.89 -0.41 -10.37
C ARG A 93 -1.91 -1.48 -9.26
N ALA A 94 -2.92 -1.41 -8.40
CA ALA A 94 -3.08 -2.27 -7.23
C ALA A 94 -3.02 -3.76 -7.56
N ASP A 95 -3.61 -4.18 -8.67
CA ASP A 95 -3.62 -5.59 -9.11
C ASP A 95 -2.21 -6.13 -9.36
N ASN A 96 -1.33 -5.34 -9.98
CA ASN A 96 0.05 -5.75 -10.20
C ASN A 96 0.93 -5.64 -8.95
N ILE A 97 0.66 -4.66 -8.07
CA ILE A 97 1.29 -4.57 -6.74
C ILE A 97 0.99 -5.83 -5.94
N VAL A 98 -0.25 -6.30 -5.99
CA VAL A 98 -0.70 -7.51 -5.30
C VAL A 98 -0.10 -8.78 -5.91
N ARG A 99 0.03 -8.86 -7.25
CA ARG A 99 0.71 -9.97 -7.91
C ARG A 99 2.18 -10.08 -7.50
N ASP A 100 2.87 -8.94 -7.34
CA ASP A 100 4.23 -8.94 -6.79
C ASP A 100 4.25 -9.45 -5.35
N ALA A 101 3.32 -8.98 -4.51
CA ALA A 101 3.22 -9.41 -3.12
C ALA A 101 2.99 -10.93 -3.02
N GLU A 102 2.11 -11.48 -3.85
CA GLU A 102 1.85 -12.93 -3.92
C GLU A 102 3.08 -13.71 -4.42
N ALA A 103 3.79 -13.20 -5.42
CA ALA A 103 5.02 -13.82 -5.88
C ALA A 103 6.11 -13.83 -4.79
N ILE A 104 6.21 -12.74 -4.01
CA ILE A 104 7.12 -12.66 -2.86
C ILE A 104 6.70 -13.68 -1.79
N ARG A 105 5.41 -13.76 -1.47
CA ARG A 105 4.88 -14.73 -0.52
C ARG A 105 5.21 -16.17 -0.93
N ALA A 106 4.89 -16.52 -2.16
CA ALA A 106 5.14 -17.85 -2.69
C ALA A 106 6.64 -18.22 -2.70
N HIS A 107 7.52 -17.23 -2.84
CA HIS A 107 8.98 -17.44 -2.78
C HIS A 107 9.48 -17.58 -1.33
N MET A 108 9.02 -16.73 -0.41
CA MET A 108 9.53 -16.68 0.97
C MET A 108 8.88 -17.72 1.89
N SER A 109 7.62 -18.06 1.64
CA SER A 109 6.82 -18.95 2.48
C SER A 109 5.89 -19.81 1.63
N PRO A 110 6.42 -20.77 0.84
CA PRO A 110 5.60 -21.62 -0.02
C PRO A 110 4.51 -22.36 0.78
N GLY A 111 3.28 -22.19 0.37
CA GLY A 111 2.12 -22.84 1.00
C GLY A 111 1.57 -22.15 2.26
N GLU A 112 2.30 -21.18 2.85
CA GLU A 112 1.86 -20.52 4.07
C GLU A 112 1.16 -19.19 3.77
N PRO A 113 -0.05 -18.94 4.29
CA PRO A 113 -0.72 -17.67 4.15
C PRO A 113 -0.08 -16.61 5.05
N TRP A 114 -0.07 -15.35 4.57
CA TRP A 114 0.44 -14.20 5.31
C TRP A 114 -0.67 -13.36 5.92
N SER A 115 -0.38 -12.65 7.00
CA SER A 115 -1.18 -11.51 7.44
C SER A 115 -0.74 -10.25 6.70
N THR A 116 -1.68 -9.32 6.47
CA THR A 116 -1.42 -8.03 5.82
C THR A 116 -1.91 -6.88 6.66
N ILE A 117 -1.20 -5.75 6.57
CA ILE A 117 -1.60 -4.49 7.18
C ILE A 117 -1.46 -3.37 6.15
N GLY A 118 -2.58 -2.78 5.75
CA GLY A 118 -2.65 -1.75 4.72
C GLY A 118 -3.17 -0.43 5.24
N GLN A 119 -2.45 0.66 4.93
CA GLN A 119 -2.82 2.01 5.31
C GLN A 119 -3.22 2.81 4.08
N SER A 120 -4.37 3.49 4.07
CA SER A 120 -4.86 4.32 2.97
C SER A 120 -4.91 3.52 1.65
N TYR A 121 -4.16 3.89 0.61
CA TYR A 121 -4.03 3.11 -0.63
C TYR A 121 -3.52 1.67 -0.39
N GLY A 122 -2.72 1.45 0.65
CA GLY A 122 -2.33 0.10 1.08
C GLY A 122 -3.51 -0.74 1.55
N GLY A 123 -4.54 -0.11 2.13
CA GLY A 123 -5.81 -0.77 2.45
C GLY A 123 -6.56 -1.19 1.19
N TRP A 124 -6.58 -0.34 0.15
CA TRP A 124 -7.09 -0.71 -1.18
C TRP A 124 -6.33 -1.89 -1.78
N CYS A 125 -5.00 -1.89 -1.69
CA CYS A 125 -4.18 -3.02 -2.13
C CYS A 125 -4.51 -4.29 -1.32
N THR A 126 -4.74 -4.19 -0.01
CA THR A 126 -5.15 -5.32 0.84
C THR A 126 -6.50 -5.89 0.39
N THR A 127 -7.49 -5.05 0.10
CA THR A 127 -8.80 -5.48 -0.42
C THR A 127 -8.66 -6.15 -1.80
N THR A 128 -7.81 -5.59 -2.66
CA THR A 128 -7.47 -6.20 -3.95
C THR A 128 -6.79 -7.56 -3.78
N TYR A 129 -5.89 -7.67 -2.79
CA TYR A 129 -5.21 -8.93 -2.48
C TYR A 129 -6.21 -10.00 -2.03
N LEU A 130 -7.10 -9.65 -1.11
CA LEU A 130 -8.17 -10.54 -0.64
C LEU A 130 -9.09 -11.00 -1.78
N SER A 131 -9.31 -10.14 -2.79
CA SER A 131 -10.14 -10.48 -3.95
C SER A 131 -9.44 -11.41 -4.95
N LEU A 132 -8.11 -11.28 -5.12
CA LEU A 132 -7.36 -12.03 -6.12
C LEU A 132 -6.74 -13.33 -5.57
N TYR A 133 -6.31 -13.32 -4.31
CA TYR A 133 -5.58 -14.44 -3.67
C TYR A 133 -6.01 -14.65 -2.22
N PRO A 134 -7.31 -14.93 -1.95
CA PRO A 134 -7.81 -15.08 -0.57
C PRO A 134 -7.11 -16.20 0.19
N GLU A 135 -6.70 -17.27 -0.49
CA GLU A 135 -5.98 -18.40 0.10
C GLU A 135 -4.54 -18.06 0.53
N GLY A 136 -3.96 -17.00 -0.02
CA GLY A 136 -2.65 -16.47 0.38
C GLY A 136 -2.69 -15.62 1.64
N LEU A 137 -3.88 -15.37 2.22
CA LEU A 137 -4.09 -14.45 3.33
C LEU A 137 -4.70 -15.13 4.54
N LYS A 138 -4.16 -14.83 5.72
CA LYS A 138 -4.66 -15.30 7.02
C LYS A 138 -5.50 -14.22 7.70
N GLU A 139 -4.98 -13.01 7.78
CA GLU A 139 -5.61 -11.86 8.44
C GLU A 139 -5.32 -10.59 7.65
N CYS A 140 -6.30 -9.70 7.59
CA CYS A 140 -6.19 -8.43 6.88
C CYS A 140 -6.54 -7.26 7.80
N PHE A 141 -5.56 -6.41 8.10
CA PHE A 141 -5.74 -5.19 8.88
C PHE A 141 -5.76 -3.98 7.93
N ILE A 142 -6.86 -3.22 7.92
CA ILE A 142 -7.06 -2.10 6.99
C ILE A 142 -7.31 -0.82 7.79
N PHE A 143 -6.53 0.24 7.49
CA PHE A 143 -6.66 1.54 8.10
C PHE A 143 -6.95 2.62 7.06
N GLY A 144 -8.13 3.24 7.15
CA GLY A 144 -8.50 4.41 6.34
C GLY A 144 -8.41 4.20 4.83
N GLY A 145 -8.69 3.00 4.35
CA GLY A 145 -8.42 2.64 2.97
C GLY A 145 -9.45 1.70 2.32
N VAL A 146 -10.72 1.85 2.62
CA VAL A 146 -11.79 1.10 1.93
C VAL A 146 -12.71 2.08 1.19
N PRO A 147 -12.35 2.51 -0.03
CA PRO A 147 -13.31 3.20 -0.89
C PRO A 147 -14.37 2.22 -1.39
N GLY A 148 -15.53 2.74 -1.82
CA GLY A 148 -16.50 1.94 -2.56
C GLY A 148 -15.85 1.32 -3.80
N LEU A 149 -16.00 0.01 -3.96
CA LEU A 149 -15.33 -0.72 -5.06
C LEU A 149 -15.92 -0.39 -6.43
N ASP A 150 -17.13 0.12 -6.45
CA ASP A 150 -17.94 0.50 -7.60
C ASP A 150 -17.92 2.01 -7.91
N GLN A 151 -17.17 2.79 -7.14
CA GLN A 151 -17.09 4.24 -7.27
C GLN A 151 -15.78 4.69 -7.91
N THR A 152 -15.87 5.70 -8.76
CA THR A 152 -14.68 6.40 -9.26
C THR A 152 -14.08 7.31 -8.19
N ALA A 153 -12.80 7.66 -8.31
CA ALA A 153 -12.16 8.61 -7.42
C ALA A 153 -12.92 9.96 -7.37
N ARG A 154 -13.47 10.39 -8.52
CA ARG A 154 -14.26 11.61 -8.62
C ARG A 154 -15.52 11.53 -7.74
N GLU A 155 -16.30 10.48 -7.85
CA GLU A 155 -17.53 10.29 -7.08
C GLU A 155 -17.25 10.25 -5.57
N ILE A 156 -16.15 9.59 -5.17
CA ILE A 156 -15.71 9.55 -3.77
C ILE A 156 -15.42 10.97 -3.25
N TYR A 157 -14.64 11.76 -4.01
CA TYR A 157 -14.32 13.13 -3.61
C TYR A 157 -15.53 14.05 -3.64
N GLU A 158 -16.38 13.98 -4.66
CA GLU A 158 -17.63 14.76 -4.74
C GLU A 158 -18.54 14.47 -3.54
N GLY A 159 -18.61 13.23 -3.07
CA GLY A 159 -19.35 12.83 -1.88
C GLY A 159 -18.84 13.45 -0.57
N THR A 160 -17.61 13.99 -0.54
CA THR A 160 -17.07 14.66 0.66
C THR A 160 -17.50 16.13 0.80
N PHE A 161 -17.88 16.80 -0.30
CA PHE A 161 -18.19 18.23 -0.29
C PHE A 161 -19.33 18.62 0.65
N PRO A 162 -20.49 17.91 0.70
CA PRO A 162 -21.55 18.26 1.62
C PRO A 162 -21.12 18.22 3.10
N PHE A 163 -20.26 17.27 3.46
CA PHE A 163 -19.72 17.17 4.83
C PHE A 163 -18.76 18.31 5.13
N MET A 164 -17.96 18.73 4.16
CA MET A 164 -17.04 19.84 4.32
C MET A 164 -17.80 21.17 4.46
N GLU A 165 -18.83 21.40 3.64
CA GLU A 165 -19.69 22.58 3.72
C GLU A 165 -20.38 22.68 5.09
N GLU A 166 -20.92 21.56 5.57
CA GLU A 166 -21.55 21.51 6.89
C GLU A 166 -20.54 21.79 8.02
N ARG A 167 -19.32 21.26 7.93
CA ARG A 167 -18.24 21.55 8.91
C ARG A 167 -17.82 23.02 8.88
N ASN A 168 -17.73 23.61 7.70
CA ASN A 168 -17.43 25.03 7.54
C ASN A 168 -18.55 25.89 8.13
N ARG A 169 -19.82 25.53 7.89
CA ARG A 169 -20.96 26.22 8.50
C ARG A 169 -20.87 26.18 10.02
N GLN A 170 -20.68 25.00 10.62
CA GLN A 170 -20.54 24.84 12.07
C GLN A 170 -19.37 25.65 12.65
N TYR A 171 -18.25 25.73 11.92
CA TYR A 171 -17.11 26.52 12.33
C TYR A 171 -17.43 28.02 12.34
N PHE A 172 -17.99 28.54 11.25
CA PHE A 172 -18.32 29.98 11.14
C PHE A 172 -19.51 30.39 12.01
N ASP A 173 -20.43 29.50 12.34
CA ASP A 173 -21.46 29.76 13.36
C ASP A 173 -20.83 29.96 14.75
N LYS A 174 -19.75 29.24 15.05
CA LYS A 174 -19.01 29.36 16.30
C LYS A 174 -18.01 30.51 16.30
N PHE A 175 -17.42 30.83 15.14
CA PHE A 175 -16.41 31.86 14.95
C PHE A 175 -16.78 32.80 13.81
N PRO A 176 -17.82 33.66 14.00
CA PRO A 176 -18.36 34.49 12.91
C PRO A 176 -17.37 35.52 12.37
N MET A 177 -16.39 35.93 13.18
CA MET A 177 -15.35 36.90 12.77
C MET A 177 -14.35 36.33 11.77
N ASP A 178 -14.27 35.00 11.61
CA ASP A 178 -13.35 34.35 10.67
C ASP A 178 -13.97 34.17 9.27
N LYS A 179 -15.24 34.58 9.10
CA LYS A 179 -15.96 34.55 7.83
C LYS A 179 -15.59 35.79 7.01
N GLN A 180 -14.46 35.74 6.26
CA GLN A 180 -14.04 36.77 5.30
C GLN A 180 -14.23 36.29 3.87
#